data_41d1e27f0409b66a784bd0458bca592b
#
_entry.id   41d1e27f0409b66a784bd0458bca592b
#
_cell.length_a   1.000
_cell.length_b   1.000
_cell.length_c   1.000
_cell.angle_alpha   90.00
_cell.angle_beta   90.00
_cell.angle_gamma   90.00
#
_symmetry.space_group_name_H-M   'P 1'
#
loop_
_entity.id
_entity.type
_entity.pdbx_description
1 polymer ?
#
loop_
_entity_poly.entity_id
_entity_poly.type
_entity_poly.pdbx_seq_one_letter_code
_entity_poly.pdbx_strand_id
1 'polypeptide(L)'
;MTALAGVSSISEDTIGHSSARILSFMAQPHPPVAQWWVELAGLLDELRQRMNTQHLDASGRRELREQIRRDAPHMFFRIRRLENDAEALEDEMLRVRLIVGDAAGDPRAAGRVGLTVDGLLMQVQQHERNVREVLLDAYEQDLGGG
;
A
#
# COMPACT_ATOMS: atom_id res chain seq x y z
N MET A 1 -14.11 -18.98 4.60
CA MET A 1 -12.68 -19.19 4.86
C MET A 1 -11.88 -19.19 3.57
N THR A 2 -12.24 -20.01 2.60
CA THR A 2 -11.63 -19.98 1.28
C THR A 2 -11.76 -18.64 0.57
N ALA A 3 -12.87 -17.93 0.78
CA ALA A 3 -13.10 -16.61 0.18
C ALA A 3 -12.13 -15.54 0.70
N LEU A 4 -11.79 -15.56 1.99
CA LEU A 4 -10.84 -14.62 2.58
C LEU A 4 -9.42 -14.86 2.07
N ALA A 5 -9.01 -16.12 1.98
CA ALA A 5 -7.70 -16.47 1.44
C ALA A 5 -7.58 -16.10 -0.04
N GLY A 6 -8.63 -16.30 -0.83
CA GLY A 6 -8.65 -15.91 -2.24
C GLY A 6 -8.60 -14.41 -2.45
N VAL A 7 -9.36 -13.64 -1.67
CA VAL A 7 -9.37 -12.17 -1.74
C VAL A 7 -8.01 -11.61 -1.31
N SER A 8 -7.42 -12.13 -0.25
CA SER A 8 -6.10 -11.70 0.23
C SER A 8 -5.02 -11.95 -0.84
N SER A 9 -5.04 -13.12 -1.48
CA SER A 9 -4.09 -13.47 -2.54
C SER A 9 -4.22 -12.54 -3.76
N ILE A 10 -5.45 -12.25 -4.20
CA ILE A 10 -5.70 -11.33 -5.31
C ILE A 10 -5.21 -9.93 -4.95
N SER A 11 -5.46 -9.47 -3.71
CA SER A 11 -5.01 -8.17 -3.23
C SER A 11 -3.50 -8.04 -3.26
N GLU A 12 -2.78 -9.04 -2.76
CA GLU A 12 -1.32 -9.06 -2.75
C GLU A 12 -0.76 -8.98 -4.17
N ASP A 13 -1.28 -9.80 -5.08
CA ASP A 13 -0.85 -9.80 -6.48
C ASP A 13 -1.07 -8.44 -7.12
N THR A 14 -2.17 -7.77 -6.82
CA THR A 14 -2.52 -6.48 -7.40
C THR A 14 -1.58 -5.38 -6.95
N ILE A 15 -1.30 -5.25 -5.64
CA ILE A 15 -0.36 -4.25 -5.11
C ILE A 15 1.06 -4.59 -5.52
N GLY A 16 1.46 -5.85 -5.38
CA GLY A 16 2.78 -6.31 -5.77
C GLY A 16 3.04 -6.09 -7.26
N HIS A 17 2.04 -6.30 -8.10
CA HIS A 17 2.13 -6.05 -9.53
C HIS A 17 2.33 -4.57 -9.83
N SER A 18 1.57 -3.67 -9.19
CA SER A 18 1.72 -2.22 -9.35
C SER A 18 3.09 -1.75 -8.89
N SER A 19 3.56 -2.21 -7.73
CA SER A 19 4.88 -1.87 -7.21
C SER A 19 5.99 -2.34 -8.15
N ALA A 20 5.88 -3.57 -8.68
CA ALA A 20 6.85 -4.12 -9.62
C ALA A 20 6.87 -3.34 -10.94
N ARG A 21 5.72 -2.89 -11.42
CA ARG A 21 5.64 -2.05 -12.62
C ARG A 21 6.37 -0.73 -12.42
N ILE A 22 6.21 -0.09 -11.26
CA ILE A 22 6.91 1.16 -10.94
C ILE A 22 8.42 0.91 -10.90
N LEU A 23 8.87 -0.11 -10.19
CA LEU A 23 10.30 -0.46 -10.11
C LEU A 23 10.89 -0.75 -11.49
N SER A 24 10.19 -1.52 -12.30
CA SER A 24 10.62 -1.84 -13.66
C SER A 24 10.71 -0.58 -14.52
N PHE A 25 9.73 0.29 -14.41
CA PHE A 25 9.72 1.57 -15.14
C PHE A 25 10.87 2.46 -14.73
N MET A 26 11.14 2.58 -13.41
CA MET A 26 12.24 3.40 -12.88
C MET A 26 13.62 2.85 -13.26
N ALA A 27 13.75 1.54 -13.42
CA ALA A 27 15.01 0.89 -13.77
C ALA A 27 15.37 1.05 -15.25
N GLN A 28 14.44 1.43 -16.10
CA GLN A 28 14.71 1.59 -17.53
C GLN A 28 15.59 2.82 -17.75
N PRO A 29 16.68 2.70 -18.58
CA PRO A 29 17.55 3.82 -18.85
C PRO A 29 16.96 4.78 -19.86
N HIS A 30 16.07 5.66 -19.38
CA HIS A 30 15.51 6.72 -20.21
C HIS A 30 16.02 8.09 -19.78
N PRO A 31 16.25 9.02 -20.69
CA PRO A 31 16.31 10.41 -20.28
C PRO A 31 14.91 10.82 -19.81
N PRO A 32 14.77 11.56 -18.71
CA PRO A 32 13.46 11.96 -18.18
C PRO A 32 12.83 13.04 -19.06
N VAL A 33 12.12 12.60 -20.08
CA VAL A 33 11.32 13.48 -20.96
C VAL A 33 9.92 13.66 -20.36
N ALA A 34 9.14 14.59 -20.89
CA ALA A 34 7.80 14.89 -20.39
C ALA A 34 6.91 13.65 -20.26
N GLN A 35 6.99 12.75 -21.24
CA GLN A 35 6.23 11.49 -21.24
C GLN A 35 6.59 10.60 -20.04
N TRP A 36 7.86 10.54 -19.67
CA TRP A 36 8.32 9.77 -18.52
C TRP A 36 7.67 10.25 -17.22
N TRP A 37 7.59 11.58 -17.02
CA TRP A 37 6.95 12.16 -15.84
C TRP A 37 5.46 11.84 -15.78
N VAL A 38 4.78 11.91 -16.91
CA VAL A 38 3.35 11.59 -17.02
C VAL A 38 3.10 10.12 -16.68
N GLU A 39 3.93 9.22 -17.20
CA GLU A 39 3.79 7.79 -16.92
C GLU A 39 4.06 7.47 -15.46
N LEU A 40 5.10 8.05 -14.87
CA LEU A 40 5.39 7.85 -13.45
C LEU A 40 4.23 8.32 -12.57
N ALA A 41 3.71 9.50 -12.85
CA ALA A 41 2.55 10.04 -12.14
C ALA A 41 1.34 9.10 -12.24
N GLY A 42 1.07 8.59 -13.45
CA GLY A 42 -0.02 7.64 -13.68
C GLY A 42 0.14 6.34 -12.91
N LEU A 43 1.37 5.81 -12.85
CA LEU A 43 1.66 4.58 -12.09
C LEU A 43 1.48 4.78 -10.58
N LEU A 44 1.87 5.95 -10.05
CA LEU A 44 1.66 6.28 -8.65
C LEU A 44 0.19 6.44 -8.32
N ASP A 45 -0.58 7.08 -9.20
CA ASP A 45 -2.03 7.21 -9.03
C ASP A 45 -2.73 5.85 -9.06
N GLU A 46 -2.28 4.95 -9.93
CA GLU A 46 -2.78 3.58 -9.99
C GLU A 46 -2.49 2.80 -8.69
N LEU A 47 -1.28 2.91 -8.17
CA LEU A 47 -0.91 2.28 -6.90
C LEU A 47 -1.81 2.77 -5.77
N ARG A 48 -2.00 4.07 -5.67
CA ARG A 48 -2.85 4.68 -4.66
C ARG A 48 -4.29 4.19 -4.78
N GLN A 49 -4.82 4.15 -5.98
CA GLN A 49 -6.18 3.67 -6.23
C GLN A 49 -6.34 2.20 -5.83
N ARG A 50 -5.38 1.35 -6.16
CA ARG A 50 -5.41 -0.06 -5.81
C ARG A 50 -5.35 -0.27 -4.29
N MET A 51 -4.52 0.51 -3.60
CA MET A 51 -4.47 0.45 -2.13
C MET A 51 -5.80 0.88 -1.52
N ASN A 52 -6.41 1.94 -2.02
CA ASN A 52 -7.70 2.41 -1.52
C ASN A 52 -8.83 1.41 -1.74
N THR A 53 -8.82 0.70 -2.88
CA THR A 53 -9.85 -0.31 -3.17
C THR A 53 -9.63 -1.61 -2.40
N GLN A 54 -8.40 -1.92 -2.02
CA GLN A 54 -8.08 -3.11 -1.23
C GLN A 54 -8.33 -2.92 0.26
N HIS A 55 -8.23 -1.70 0.75
CA HIS A 55 -8.67 -1.39 2.10
C HIS A 55 -10.19 -1.44 2.11
N LEU A 56 -10.75 -2.14 3.08
CA LEU A 56 -12.18 -2.17 3.28
C LEU A 56 -12.70 -0.73 3.37
N ASP A 57 -13.88 -0.50 2.85
CA ASP A 57 -14.52 0.79 3.02
C ASP A 57 -14.75 1.09 4.50
N ALA A 58 -15.18 2.30 4.84
CA ALA A 58 -15.38 2.71 6.23
C ALA A 58 -16.32 1.78 6.98
N SER A 59 -17.34 1.25 6.31
CA SER A 59 -18.30 0.32 6.89
C SER A 59 -17.66 -1.03 7.20
N GLY A 60 -16.95 -1.61 6.23
CA GLY A 60 -16.26 -2.90 6.40
C GLY A 60 -15.17 -2.84 7.48
N ARG A 61 -14.44 -1.73 7.56
CA ARG A 61 -13.44 -1.54 8.62
C ARG A 61 -14.08 -1.46 10.00
N ARG A 62 -15.25 -0.83 10.10
CA ARG A 62 -16.00 -0.73 11.36
C ARG A 62 -16.46 -2.11 11.81
N GLU A 63 -17.02 -2.90 10.91
CA GLU A 63 -17.47 -4.26 11.20
C GLU A 63 -16.32 -5.15 11.66
N LEU A 64 -15.20 -5.11 10.97
CA LEU A 64 -14.01 -5.86 11.33
C LEU A 64 -13.48 -5.44 12.70
N ARG A 65 -13.45 -4.15 12.98
CA ARG A 65 -13.01 -3.61 14.27
C ARG A 65 -13.90 -4.10 15.41
N GLU A 66 -15.21 -4.08 15.21
CA GLU A 66 -16.18 -4.57 16.20
C GLU A 66 -16.05 -6.07 16.43
N GLN A 67 -15.86 -6.84 15.37
CA GLN A 67 -15.65 -8.28 15.47
C GLN A 67 -14.37 -8.59 16.27
N ILE A 68 -13.29 -7.90 16.00
CA ILE A 68 -12.02 -8.09 16.69
C ILE A 68 -12.13 -7.67 18.16
N ARG A 69 -12.85 -6.59 18.42
CA ARG A 69 -13.09 -6.15 19.80
C ARG A 69 -13.78 -7.24 20.62
N ARG A 70 -14.73 -7.98 20.03
CA ARG A 70 -15.46 -9.05 20.69
C ARG A 70 -14.66 -10.33 20.82
N ASP A 71 -14.01 -10.74 19.72
CA ASP A 71 -13.44 -12.08 19.58
C ASP A 71 -11.95 -12.12 19.93
N ALA A 72 -11.23 -11.02 19.70
CA ALA A 72 -9.80 -10.94 19.92
C ALA A 72 -9.40 -9.56 20.43
N PRO A 73 -9.84 -9.15 21.65
CA PRO A 73 -9.61 -7.80 22.16
C PRO A 73 -8.13 -7.43 22.26
N HIS A 74 -7.25 -8.40 22.46
CA HIS A 74 -5.81 -8.18 22.51
C HIS A 74 -5.21 -7.78 21.15
N MET A 75 -5.93 -8.05 20.05
CA MET A 75 -5.52 -7.64 18.71
C MET A 75 -5.95 -6.20 18.37
N PHE A 76 -6.81 -5.61 19.19
CA PHE A 76 -7.42 -4.30 18.90
C PHE A 76 -6.37 -3.22 18.66
N PHE A 77 -5.35 -3.15 19.53
CA PHE A 77 -4.29 -2.16 19.40
C PHE A 77 -3.44 -2.36 18.14
N ARG A 78 -3.19 -3.61 17.78
CA ARG A 78 -2.44 -3.92 16.56
C ARG A 78 -3.21 -3.49 15.31
N ILE A 79 -4.51 -3.76 15.28
CA ILE A 79 -5.38 -3.33 14.16
C ILE A 79 -5.43 -1.81 14.08
N ARG A 80 -5.59 -1.13 15.20
CA ARG A 80 -5.63 0.32 15.24
C ARG A 80 -4.30 0.92 14.75
N ARG A 81 -3.20 0.30 15.11
CA ARG A 81 -1.88 0.70 14.63
C ARG A 81 -1.76 0.56 13.12
N LEU A 82 -2.28 -0.54 12.55
CA LEU A 82 -2.32 -0.72 11.10
C LEU A 82 -3.15 0.35 10.40
N GLU A 83 -4.29 0.72 10.99
CA GLU A 83 -5.13 1.78 10.43
C GLU A 83 -4.41 3.13 10.43
N ASN A 84 -3.71 3.44 11.52
CA ASN A 84 -2.92 4.67 11.61
C ASN A 84 -1.76 4.65 10.60
N ASP A 85 -1.10 3.52 10.45
CA ASP A 85 -0.03 3.35 9.47
C ASP A 85 -0.55 3.52 8.03
N ALA A 86 -1.75 3.00 7.77
CA ALA A 86 -2.40 3.15 6.46
C ALA A 86 -2.72 4.61 6.14
N GLU A 87 -3.20 5.38 7.12
CA GLU A 87 -3.45 6.81 6.96
C GLU A 87 -2.15 7.57 6.69
N ALA A 88 -1.10 7.27 7.44
CA ALA A 88 0.21 7.89 7.25
C ALA A 88 0.78 7.55 5.87
N LEU A 89 0.58 6.32 5.41
CA LEU A 89 1.02 5.89 4.09
C LEU A 89 0.25 6.60 2.98
N GLU A 90 -1.05 6.79 3.14
CA GLU A 90 -1.87 7.57 2.20
C GLU A 90 -1.35 9.01 2.08
N ASP A 91 -1.07 9.65 3.21
CA ASP A 91 -0.49 10.99 3.22
C ASP A 91 0.87 11.02 2.52
N GLU A 92 1.69 10.01 2.74
CA GLU A 92 3.00 9.89 2.09
C GLU A 92 2.87 9.70 0.58
N MET A 93 1.91 8.90 0.12
CA MET A 93 1.65 8.73 -1.31
C MET A 93 1.25 10.05 -1.96
N LEU A 94 0.40 10.83 -1.30
CA LEU A 94 0.01 12.15 -1.78
C LEU A 94 1.20 13.09 -1.83
N ARG A 95 2.05 13.08 -0.80
CA ARG A 95 3.26 13.90 -0.74
C ARG A 95 4.21 13.56 -1.89
N VAL A 96 4.47 12.28 -2.11
CA VAL A 96 5.35 11.82 -3.20
C VAL A 96 4.77 12.21 -4.56
N ARG A 97 3.46 12.07 -4.73
CA ARG A 97 2.78 12.46 -5.95
C ARG A 97 2.94 13.95 -6.25
N LEU A 98 2.84 14.79 -5.22
CA LEU A 98 3.06 16.24 -5.36
C LEU A 98 4.52 16.55 -5.72
N ILE A 99 5.47 15.87 -5.09
CA ILE A 99 6.90 16.02 -5.41
C ILE A 99 7.16 15.68 -6.87
N VAL A 100 6.58 14.60 -7.37
CA VAL A 100 6.71 14.20 -8.77
C VAL A 100 6.11 15.28 -9.68
N GLY A 101 4.94 15.80 -9.33
CA GLY A 101 4.29 16.87 -10.10
C GLY A 101 5.13 18.14 -10.15
N ASP A 102 5.69 18.56 -9.03
CA ASP A 102 6.51 19.77 -8.94
C ASP A 102 7.85 19.62 -9.66
N ALA A 103 8.41 18.41 -9.67
CA ALA A 103 9.68 18.13 -10.31
C ALA A 103 9.54 17.84 -11.82
N ALA A 104 8.32 17.67 -12.30
CA ALA A 104 8.07 17.30 -13.68
C ALA A 104 8.72 18.27 -14.66
N GLY A 105 9.47 17.71 -15.61
CA GLY A 105 10.18 18.51 -16.60
C GLY A 105 11.58 18.94 -16.18
N ASP A 106 12.01 18.70 -14.93
CA ASP A 106 13.37 18.99 -14.49
C ASP A 106 14.24 17.72 -14.54
N PRO A 107 15.14 17.58 -15.51
CA PRO A 107 16.00 16.39 -15.61
C PRO A 107 16.89 16.18 -14.38
N ARG A 108 17.22 17.26 -13.67
CA ARG A 108 18.10 17.20 -12.49
C ARG A 108 17.39 16.57 -11.29
N ALA A 109 16.06 16.62 -11.26
CA ALA A 109 15.26 16.09 -10.17
C ALA A 109 15.03 14.57 -10.27
N ALA A 110 15.29 13.96 -11.43
CA ALA A 110 14.96 12.55 -11.68
C ALA A 110 15.59 11.60 -10.65
N GLY A 111 16.85 11.81 -10.29
CA GLY A 111 17.55 10.98 -9.30
C GLY A 111 16.94 11.08 -7.90
N ARG A 112 16.61 12.29 -7.48
CA ARG A 112 15.97 12.52 -6.17
C ARG A 112 14.56 11.93 -6.14
N VAL A 113 13.82 12.10 -7.21
CA VAL A 113 12.47 11.52 -7.35
C VAL A 113 12.57 10.00 -7.29
N GLY A 114 13.54 9.40 -7.97
CA GLY A 114 13.77 7.95 -7.92
C GLY A 114 13.96 7.45 -6.50
N LEU A 115 14.81 8.11 -5.71
CA LEU A 115 15.04 7.74 -4.32
C LEU A 115 13.77 7.90 -3.46
N THR A 116 13.02 8.97 -3.70
CA THR A 116 11.76 9.22 -2.99
C THR A 116 10.72 8.14 -3.31
N VAL A 117 10.60 7.76 -4.57
CA VAL A 117 9.67 6.70 -5.00
C VAL A 117 10.10 5.36 -4.43
N ASP A 118 11.39 5.03 -4.46
CA ASP A 118 11.91 3.79 -3.85
C ASP A 118 11.57 3.71 -2.36
N GLY A 119 11.74 4.80 -1.64
CA GLY A 119 11.39 4.88 -0.22
C GLY A 119 9.90 4.63 0.01
N LEU A 120 9.04 5.20 -0.81
CA LEU A 120 7.60 4.96 -0.75
C LEU A 120 7.28 3.49 -0.98
N LEU A 121 7.86 2.87 -2.00
CA LEU A 121 7.61 1.45 -2.31
C LEU A 121 8.04 0.53 -1.18
N MET A 122 9.14 0.84 -0.50
CA MET A 122 9.58 0.10 0.68
C MET A 122 8.56 0.21 1.81
N GLN A 123 7.98 1.38 2.03
CA GLN A 123 6.94 1.59 3.03
C GLN A 123 5.66 0.81 2.68
N VAL A 124 5.28 0.80 1.41
CA VAL A 124 4.13 0.02 0.93
C VAL A 124 4.34 -1.46 1.21
N GLN A 125 5.50 -2.00 0.86
CA GLN A 125 5.83 -3.40 1.09
C GLN A 125 5.82 -3.76 2.57
N GLN A 126 6.36 -2.89 3.42
CA GLN A 126 6.38 -3.12 4.86
C GLN A 126 4.96 -3.12 5.43
N HIS A 127 4.12 -2.19 4.98
CA HIS A 127 2.73 -2.14 5.41
C HIS A 127 1.98 -3.42 5.01
N GLU A 128 2.18 -3.90 3.79
CA GLU A 128 1.56 -5.14 3.31
C GLU A 128 1.98 -6.34 4.16
N ARG A 129 3.24 -6.42 4.53
CA ARG A 129 3.73 -7.47 5.43
C ARG A 129 3.07 -7.39 6.80
N ASN A 130 2.97 -6.19 7.36
CA ASN A 130 2.35 -5.97 8.68
C ASN A 130 0.88 -6.37 8.67
N VAL A 131 0.15 -6.03 7.62
CA VAL A 131 -1.24 -6.44 7.44
C VAL A 131 -1.35 -7.95 7.42
N ARG A 132 -0.50 -8.61 6.63
CA ARG A 132 -0.50 -10.07 6.50
C ARG A 132 -0.22 -10.76 7.82
N GLU A 133 0.77 -10.29 8.58
CA GLU A 133 1.11 -10.84 9.88
C GLU A 133 -0.05 -10.74 10.86
N VAL A 134 -0.70 -9.59 10.92
CA VAL A 134 -1.84 -9.39 11.83
C VAL A 134 -3.02 -10.27 11.43
N LEU A 135 -3.30 -10.40 10.14
CA LEU A 135 -4.38 -11.27 9.66
C LEU A 135 -4.11 -12.74 9.96
N LEU A 136 -2.86 -13.19 9.79
CA LEU A 136 -2.47 -14.55 10.12
C LEU A 136 -2.60 -14.83 11.61
N ASP A 137 -2.13 -13.92 12.46
CA ASP A 137 -2.23 -14.06 13.91
C ASP A 137 -3.69 -14.09 14.36
N ALA A 138 -4.52 -13.22 13.81
CA ALA A 138 -5.95 -13.19 14.12
C ALA A 138 -6.63 -14.50 13.70
N TYR A 139 -6.27 -15.02 12.54
CA TYR A 139 -6.81 -16.29 12.02
C TYR A 139 -6.38 -17.47 12.89
N GLU A 140 -5.10 -17.55 13.27
CA GLU A 140 -4.57 -18.62 14.11
C GLU A 140 -5.23 -18.64 15.49
N GLN A 141 -5.46 -17.46 16.06
CA GLN A 141 -6.12 -17.35 17.36
C GLN A 141 -7.59 -17.71 17.30
N ASP A 142 -8.28 -17.38 16.23
CA ASP A 142 -9.66 -17.78 16.04
C ASP A 142 -9.78 -19.31 15.96
N LEU A 143 -8.85 -19.95 15.28
CA LEU A 143 -8.78 -21.41 15.22
C LEU A 143 -8.32 -22.03 16.55
N GLY A 144 -7.37 -21.41 17.23
CA GLY A 144 -6.84 -21.88 18.48
C GLY A 144 -7.77 -21.67 19.68
N GLY A 145 -8.66 -20.68 19.59
CA GLY A 145 -9.64 -20.36 20.61
C GLY A 145 -10.91 -21.22 20.55
N GLY A 146 -11.02 -21.97 19.49
CA GLY A 146 -12.13 -22.88 19.31
C GLY A 146 -11.94 -24.15 20.07
#